data_8bbfbc73d105648f6045e219bb3a4311
#
_entry.id   8bbfbc73d105648f6045e219bb3a4311
#
_cell.length_a   1.000
_cell.length_b   1.000
_cell.length_c   1.000
_cell.angle_alpha   90.00
_cell.angle_beta   90.00
_cell.angle_gamma   90.00
#
_symmetry.space_group_name_H-M   'P 1'
#
loop_
_entity.id
_entity.type
_entity.pdbx_description
1 polymer ?
#
loop_
_entity_poly.entity_id
_entity_poly.type
_entity_poly.pdbx_seq_one_letter_code
_entity_poly.pdbx_strand_id
1 'polypeptide(L)'
;MREFKLPYGKEKMVLKVEEDHLGGVLVSKIHDYDHGKSGEELVREAVEKPIGTPRLKDMAEGKKKIVVISSDHTRPVPSHIIMPVILEEIR
;
A
#
# COMPACT_ATOMS: atom_id res chain seq x y z
N MET A 1 15.39 -5.81 -30.87
CA MET A 1 15.71 -4.98 -29.64
C MET A 1 14.42 -4.64 -28.89
N ARG A 2 14.39 -4.91 -27.61
CA ARG A 2 13.25 -4.52 -26.76
C ARG A 2 13.60 -3.30 -25.94
N GLU A 3 12.61 -2.45 -25.74
CA GLU A 3 12.76 -1.23 -24.95
C GLU A 3 11.95 -1.35 -23.66
N PHE A 4 12.58 -0.93 -22.55
CA PHE A 4 11.96 -0.87 -21.23
C PHE A 4 12.05 0.56 -20.72
N LYS A 5 10.94 1.08 -20.20
CA LYS A 5 10.89 2.41 -19.61
C LYS A 5 11.06 2.29 -18.11
N LEU A 6 12.16 2.79 -17.59
CA LEU A 6 12.48 2.75 -16.17
C LEU A 6 12.18 4.12 -15.52
N PRO A 7 11.48 4.16 -14.38
CA PRO A 7 11.28 5.42 -13.67
C PRO A 7 12.62 6.04 -13.25
N TYR A 8 12.76 7.34 -13.49
CA TYR A 8 13.93 8.11 -13.09
C TYR A 8 13.50 9.52 -12.66
N GLY A 9 13.34 9.72 -11.36
CA GLY A 9 12.77 10.96 -10.85
C GLY A 9 11.35 11.18 -11.37
N LYS A 10 11.13 12.33 -12.03
CA LYS A 10 9.84 12.65 -12.67
C LYS A 10 9.74 12.17 -14.12
N GLU A 11 10.83 11.64 -14.65
CA GLU A 11 10.93 11.20 -16.03
C GLU A 11 11.10 9.68 -16.11
N LYS A 12 11.30 9.20 -17.31
CA LYS A 12 11.59 7.79 -17.56
C LYS A 12 12.82 7.66 -18.43
N MET A 13 13.69 6.75 -18.05
CA MET A 13 14.82 6.36 -18.90
C MET A 13 14.45 5.15 -19.73
N VAL A 14 14.95 5.09 -20.94
CA VAL A 14 14.72 3.96 -21.84
C VAL A 14 15.95 3.05 -21.80
N LEU A 15 15.72 1.79 -21.44
CA LEU A 15 16.70 0.72 -21.53
C LEU A 15 16.43 -0.08 -22.79
N LYS A 16 17.43 -0.21 -23.65
CA LYS A 16 17.35 -1.01 -24.87
C LYS A 16 18.18 -2.29 -24.70
N VAL A 17 17.56 -3.44 -24.93
CA VAL A 17 18.21 -4.74 -24.77
C VAL A 17 18.01 -5.55 -26.04
N GLU A 18 19.08 -6.09 -26.59
CA GLU A 18 18.99 -7.02 -27.71
C GLU A 18 18.29 -8.32 -27.31
N GLU A 19 17.46 -8.86 -28.19
CA GLU A 19 16.70 -10.09 -27.89
C GLU A 19 17.60 -11.25 -27.46
N ASP A 20 18.77 -11.37 -28.07
CA ASP A 20 19.73 -12.45 -27.76
C ASP A 20 20.30 -12.35 -26.34
N HIS A 21 20.28 -11.14 -25.76
CA HIS A 21 20.82 -10.88 -24.42
C HIS A 21 19.73 -10.85 -23.36
N LEU A 22 18.46 -10.99 -23.75
CA LEU A 22 17.34 -10.92 -22.85
C LEU A 22 16.96 -12.32 -22.36
N GLY A 23 17.28 -12.62 -21.11
CA GLY A 23 16.95 -13.90 -20.48
C GLY A 23 15.47 -14.01 -20.08
N GLY A 24 14.82 -12.90 -19.89
CA GLY A 24 13.40 -12.83 -19.51
C GLY A 24 13.06 -11.53 -18.79
N VAL A 25 11.77 -11.34 -18.57
CA VAL A 25 11.24 -10.20 -17.78
C VAL A 25 10.48 -10.78 -16.59
N LEU A 26 10.95 -10.44 -15.39
CA LEU A 26 10.30 -10.89 -14.16
C LEU A 26 9.21 -9.91 -13.77
N VAL A 27 7.99 -10.41 -13.67
CA VAL A 27 6.82 -9.61 -13.28
C VAL A 27 6.18 -10.27 -12.06
N SER A 28 5.85 -9.46 -11.06
CA SER A 28 5.18 -9.96 -9.86
C SER A 28 3.77 -10.47 -10.20
N LYS A 29 3.40 -11.62 -9.65
CA LYS A 29 2.04 -12.16 -9.77
C LYS A 29 1.01 -11.38 -8.96
N ILE A 30 1.44 -10.46 -8.11
CA ILE A 30 0.52 -9.64 -7.31
C ILE A 30 -0.39 -8.79 -8.19
N HIS A 31 0.05 -8.44 -9.40
CA HIS A 31 -0.76 -7.69 -10.35
C HIS A 31 -1.98 -8.48 -10.85
N ASP A 32 -1.94 -9.80 -10.75
CA ASP A 32 -3.04 -10.69 -11.17
C ASP A 32 -4.03 -10.94 -10.02
N TYR A 33 -3.69 -10.48 -8.81
CA TYR A 33 -4.55 -10.68 -7.65
C TYR A 33 -5.73 -9.70 -7.69
N ASP A 34 -6.93 -10.27 -7.77
CA ASP A 34 -8.18 -9.52 -7.68
C ASP A 34 -8.78 -9.70 -6.30
N HIS A 35 -8.77 -8.65 -5.48
CA HIS A 35 -9.35 -8.65 -4.16
C HIS A 35 -10.84 -8.29 -4.14
N GLY A 36 -11.40 -7.83 -5.27
CA GLY A 36 -12.82 -7.54 -5.43
C GLY A 36 -13.37 -6.39 -4.60
N LYS A 37 -12.54 -5.64 -3.90
CA LYS A 37 -12.93 -4.56 -3.00
C LYS A 37 -12.11 -3.30 -3.25
N SER A 38 -12.66 -2.13 -2.89
CA SER A 38 -11.90 -0.89 -2.92
C SER A 38 -10.84 -0.87 -1.81
N GLY A 39 -9.86 0.02 -1.93
CA GLY A 39 -8.84 0.19 -0.88
C GLY A 39 -9.46 0.56 0.46
N GLU A 40 -10.45 1.46 0.47
CA GLU A 40 -11.15 1.86 1.69
C GLU A 40 -11.89 0.68 2.34
N GLU A 41 -12.58 -0.13 1.55
CA GLU A 41 -13.28 -1.32 2.06
C GLU A 41 -12.32 -2.31 2.70
N LEU A 42 -11.16 -2.53 2.10
CA LEU A 42 -10.12 -3.41 2.64
C LEU A 42 -9.61 -2.91 3.99
N VAL A 43 -9.35 -1.61 4.11
CA VAL A 43 -8.88 -1.01 5.35
C VAL A 43 -9.95 -1.08 6.44
N ARG A 44 -11.21 -0.78 6.11
CA ARG A 44 -12.31 -0.87 7.07
C ARG A 44 -12.48 -2.30 7.57
N GLU A 45 -12.46 -3.26 6.69
CA GLU A 45 -12.57 -4.68 7.08
C GLU A 45 -11.44 -5.09 8.01
N ALA A 46 -10.21 -4.69 7.71
CA ALA A 46 -9.05 -5.00 8.54
C ALA A 46 -9.15 -4.37 9.94
N VAL A 47 -9.66 -3.14 10.02
CA VAL A 47 -9.83 -2.41 11.28
C VAL A 47 -10.99 -2.99 12.10
N GLU A 48 -12.08 -3.38 11.45
CA GLU A 48 -13.25 -3.95 12.13
C GLU A 48 -13.03 -5.38 12.60
N LYS A 49 -12.17 -6.13 11.92
CA LYS A 49 -11.88 -7.54 12.22
C LYS A 49 -10.38 -7.76 12.47
N PRO A 50 -9.82 -7.19 13.56
CA PRO A 50 -8.42 -7.38 13.87
C PRO A 50 -8.09 -8.83 14.22
N ILE A 51 -6.85 -9.23 13.97
CA ILE A 51 -6.37 -10.58 14.22
C ILE A 51 -5.74 -10.65 15.62
N GLY A 52 -6.31 -11.45 16.50
CA GLY A 52 -5.73 -11.74 17.82
C GLY A 52 -5.75 -10.59 18.82
N THR A 53 -6.50 -9.51 18.55
CA THR A 53 -6.59 -8.35 19.46
C THR A 53 -8.02 -7.81 19.50
N PRO A 54 -8.39 -7.04 20.53
CA PRO A 54 -9.63 -6.24 20.50
C PRO A 54 -9.57 -5.21 19.36
N ARG A 55 -10.71 -4.63 19.02
CA ARG A 55 -10.75 -3.52 18.06
C ARG A 55 -9.99 -2.31 18.60
N LEU A 56 -9.37 -1.58 17.69
CA LEU A 56 -8.66 -0.35 18.03
C LEU A 56 -9.56 0.65 18.76
N LYS A 57 -10.81 0.75 18.35
CA LYS A 57 -11.84 1.55 19.02
C LYS A 57 -11.93 1.24 20.52
N ASP A 58 -11.96 -0.04 20.87
CA ASP A 58 -12.06 -0.46 22.27
C ASP A 58 -10.77 -0.22 23.03
N MET A 59 -9.63 -0.39 22.38
CA MET A 59 -8.33 -0.12 22.97
C MET A 59 -8.10 1.36 23.22
N ALA A 60 -8.66 2.22 22.38
CA ALA A 60 -8.54 3.67 22.49
C ALA A 60 -9.51 4.29 23.53
N GLU A 61 -10.52 3.55 23.96
CA GLU A 61 -11.52 4.04 24.88
C GLU A 61 -10.89 4.49 26.20
N GLY A 62 -11.25 5.68 26.66
CA GLY A 62 -10.73 6.27 27.90
C GLY A 62 -9.31 6.81 27.82
N LYS A 63 -8.65 6.73 26.66
CA LYS A 63 -7.31 7.27 26.48
C LYS A 63 -7.39 8.77 26.18
N LYS A 64 -6.56 9.55 26.86
CA LYS A 64 -6.52 11.01 26.68
C LYS A 64 -5.55 11.47 25.63
N LYS A 65 -4.54 10.65 25.33
CA LYS A 65 -3.48 10.97 24.38
C LYS A 65 -3.14 9.75 23.57
N ILE A 66 -3.22 9.87 22.26
CA ILE A 66 -2.92 8.80 21.32
C ILE A 66 -1.89 9.31 20.31
N VAL A 67 -0.86 8.52 20.07
CA VAL A 67 0.17 8.81 19.06
C VAL A 67 0.03 7.79 17.94
N VAL A 68 -0.09 8.28 16.73
CA VAL A 68 -0.16 7.44 15.52
C VAL A 68 1.13 7.62 14.73
N ILE A 69 1.84 6.52 14.53
CA ILE A 69 3.09 6.51 13.75
C ILE A 69 2.77 6.01 12.36
N SER A 70 3.18 6.75 11.35
CA SER A 70 2.89 6.45 9.95
C SER A 70 4.13 6.74 9.11
N SER A 71 4.19 6.15 7.92
CA SER A 71 5.24 6.43 6.95
C SER A 71 5.05 7.81 6.32
N ASP A 72 6.13 8.42 5.87
CA ASP A 72 6.07 9.72 5.20
C ASP A 72 5.67 9.56 3.71
N HIS A 73 5.55 10.69 3.01
CA HIS A 73 5.13 10.74 1.61
C HIS A 73 6.11 10.06 0.63
N THR A 74 7.35 9.75 1.07
CA THR A 74 8.35 9.11 0.22
C THR A 74 8.15 7.59 0.13
N ARG A 75 7.28 7.03 0.95
CA ARG A 75 7.02 5.57 1.00
C ARG A 75 5.76 5.23 0.21
N PRO A 76 5.73 4.06 -0.44
CA PRO A 76 4.55 3.64 -1.22
C PRO A 76 3.43 3.10 -0.32
N VAL A 77 3.11 3.82 0.74
CA VAL A 77 2.03 3.47 1.67
C VAL A 77 0.84 4.37 1.38
N PRO A 78 -0.36 3.81 1.15
CA PRO A 78 -1.55 4.59 0.82
C PRO A 78 -2.16 5.25 2.08
N SER A 79 -1.39 6.13 2.74
CA SER A 79 -1.82 6.80 3.97
C SER A 79 -3.10 7.62 3.78
N HIS A 80 -3.34 8.15 2.59
CA HIS A 80 -4.56 8.90 2.26
C HIS A 80 -5.83 8.02 2.33
N ILE A 81 -5.69 6.70 2.24
CA ILE A 81 -6.79 5.75 2.41
C ILE A 81 -6.84 5.24 3.85
N ILE A 82 -5.69 4.92 4.43
CA ILE A 82 -5.56 4.28 5.74
C ILE A 82 -5.90 5.24 6.88
N MET A 83 -5.32 6.44 6.86
CA MET A 83 -5.42 7.38 7.98
C MET A 83 -6.84 7.85 8.29
N PRO A 84 -7.68 8.20 7.31
CA PRO A 84 -9.06 8.58 7.61
C PRO A 84 -9.83 7.48 8.33
N VAL A 85 -9.64 6.22 7.95
CA VAL A 85 -10.33 5.07 8.57
C VAL A 85 -9.83 4.87 10.01
N ILE A 86 -8.52 4.94 10.25
CA ILE A 86 -7.95 4.80 11.58
C ILE A 86 -8.43 5.94 12.50
N LEU A 87 -8.40 7.18 12.02
CA LEU A 87 -8.84 8.32 12.81
C LEU A 87 -10.32 8.24 13.16
N GLU A 88 -11.15 7.75 12.25
CA GLU A 88 -12.56 7.51 12.51
C GLU A 88 -12.77 6.43 13.59
N GLU A 89 -11.97 5.37 13.56
CA GLU A 89 -12.06 4.27 14.51
C GLU A 89 -11.71 4.68 15.94
N ILE A 90 -10.73 5.58 16.11
CA ILE A 90 -10.27 6.01 17.47
C ILE A 90 -11.00 7.21 18.03
N ARG A 91 -11.90 7.81 17.30
CA ARG A 91 -12.73 8.95 17.78
C ARG A 91 -13.90 8.51 18.63
#